data_30f65bb97aaaf646258c22c27876beb1
#
_entry.id   30f65bb97aaaf646258c22c27876beb1
#
_cell.length_a   1.000
_cell.length_b   1.000
_cell.length_c   1.000
_cell.angle_alpha   90.00
_cell.angle_beta   90.00
_cell.angle_gamma   90.00
#
_symmetry.space_group_name_H-M   'P 1'
#
loop_
_entity.id
_entity.type
_entity.pdbx_description
1 polymer ?
#
loop_
_entity_poly.entity_id
_entity_poly.type
_entity_poly.pdbx_seq_one_letter_code
_entity_poly.pdbx_strand_id
1 'polypeptide(L)'
;MKLRLAALAAVILLSACRHAGDITAENGGGVYAVRSACPIAGVPAGTGDITLFDPPGSTDSTAIDVTAAITDVRATCQDAGSDVISTMTFTVVGLRRAPGPARQVVLPYFDVALRGGTEVAAKQVGQAVLNFAAGDVHAWARVQASVRVNREIGLFSDAISRSRTVCCRIV
;
A
#
# COMPACT_ATOMS: atom_id res chain seq x y z
N MET A 1 39.37 33.70 -29.53
CA MET A 1 38.38 34.12 -28.51
C MET A 1 37.09 33.28 -28.50
N LYS A 2 36.94 32.21 -29.28
CA LYS A 2 35.71 31.36 -29.38
C LYS A 2 35.77 30.07 -28.54
N LEU A 3 36.94 29.71 -28.00
CA LEU A 3 37.13 28.46 -27.25
C LEU A 3 36.81 28.58 -25.73
N ARG A 4 36.75 29.78 -25.20
CA ARG A 4 36.51 30.03 -23.75
C ARG A 4 35.04 30.15 -23.36
N LEU A 5 34.13 30.34 -24.35
CA LEU A 5 32.68 30.40 -24.10
C LEU A 5 32.02 29.00 -24.07
N ALA A 6 32.63 27.99 -24.69
CA ALA A 6 32.10 26.64 -24.69
C ALA A 6 32.29 25.89 -23.33
N ALA A 7 33.33 26.28 -22.57
CA ALA A 7 33.62 25.66 -21.27
C ALA A 7 32.69 26.12 -20.15
N LEU A 8 32.10 27.32 -20.23
CA LEU A 8 31.17 27.82 -19.21
C LEU A 8 29.76 27.23 -19.36
N ALA A 9 29.34 26.82 -20.57
CA ALA A 9 28.01 26.23 -20.77
C ALA A 9 27.90 24.78 -20.27
N ALA A 10 29.03 24.05 -20.18
CA ALA A 10 29.03 22.66 -19.72
C ALA A 10 28.89 22.50 -18.19
N VAL A 11 29.18 23.54 -17.40
CA VAL A 11 29.13 23.47 -15.93
C VAL A 11 27.71 23.69 -15.40
N ILE A 12 26.81 24.27 -16.20
CA ILE A 12 25.43 24.59 -15.75
C ILE A 12 24.47 23.37 -15.86
N LEU A 13 24.84 22.33 -16.62
CA LEU A 13 23.98 21.16 -16.84
C LEU A 13 24.15 20.04 -15.83
N LEU A 14 25.06 20.15 -14.85
CA LEU A 14 25.30 19.13 -13.83
C LEU A 14 24.55 19.36 -12.48
N SER A 15 23.75 20.42 -12.35
CA SER A 15 23.11 20.77 -11.10
C SER A 15 21.64 20.33 -10.99
N ALA A 16 21.14 19.44 -11.86
CA ALA A 16 19.72 19.06 -11.89
C ALA A 16 19.40 17.68 -11.29
N CYS A 17 20.24 17.14 -10.41
CA CYS A 17 19.86 15.98 -9.60
C CYS A 17 19.65 16.41 -8.13
N ARG A 18 18.61 17.20 -7.88
CA ARG A 18 18.10 17.33 -6.51
C ARG A 18 17.20 16.12 -6.23
N HIS A 19 17.78 15.09 -5.64
CA HIS A 19 17.01 14.13 -4.87
C HIS A 19 16.42 14.87 -3.69
N ALA A 20 15.10 14.86 -3.60
CA ALA A 20 14.36 15.36 -2.43
C ALA A 20 14.54 14.36 -1.27
N GLY A 21 15.72 14.40 -0.67
CA GLY A 21 16.00 13.87 0.65
C GLY A 21 16.66 14.99 1.39
N ASP A 22 15.93 15.69 2.24
CA ASP A 22 16.43 16.82 3.00
C ASP A 22 17.46 16.32 4.02
N ILE A 23 18.72 16.48 3.70
CA ILE A 23 19.83 16.26 4.63
C ILE A 23 20.19 17.63 5.19
N THR A 24 19.61 18.01 6.30
CA THR A 24 20.04 19.17 7.05
C THR A 24 21.29 18.82 7.88
N ALA A 25 22.45 19.28 7.47
CA ALA A 25 23.65 19.24 8.27
C ALA A 25 23.72 20.50 9.11
N GLU A 26 23.33 20.44 10.37
CA GLU A 26 23.60 21.50 11.34
C GLU A 26 24.85 21.17 12.16
N ASN A 27 25.79 22.10 12.12
CA ASN A 27 26.96 22.32 12.98
C ASN A 27 27.36 21.17 13.93
N GLY A 28 28.28 20.31 13.50
CA GLY A 28 28.98 19.42 14.40
C GLY A 28 28.98 17.94 14.04
N GLY A 29 29.00 17.61 12.76
CA GLY A 29 29.58 16.32 12.30
C GLY A 29 28.70 15.09 12.48
N GLY A 30 27.39 15.17 12.34
CA GLY A 30 26.54 13.98 12.26
C GLY A 30 25.50 14.13 11.16
N VAL A 31 25.38 13.14 10.28
CA VAL A 31 24.24 13.04 9.35
C VAL A 31 23.07 12.47 10.12
N TYR A 32 22.15 13.32 10.52
CA TYR A 32 20.87 12.86 11.09
C TYR A 32 19.93 12.50 9.96
N ALA A 33 19.78 11.21 9.70
CA ALA A 33 18.68 10.75 8.87
C ALA A 33 17.38 10.94 9.67
N VAL A 34 16.54 11.89 9.28
CA VAL A 34 15.17 11.99 9.79
C VAL A 34 14.42 10.76 9.31
N ARG A 35 14.30 9.76 10.18
CA ARG A 35 13.53 8.56 9.88
C ARG A 35 12.06 8.94 9.88
N SER A 36 11.39 8.71 8.76
CA SER A 36 9.94 8.85 8.70
C SER A 36 9.30 7.92 9.74
N ALA A 37 8.42 8.47 10.58
CA ALA A 37 7.61 7.67 11.48
C ALA A 37 6.55 6.84 10.75
N CYS A 38 6.41 7.04 9.46
CA CYS A 38 5.42 6.37 8.62
C CYS A 38 5.86 4.96 8.24
N PRO A 39 5.02 3.94 8.47
CA PRO A 39 5.29 2.60 8.02
C PRO A 39 5.26 2.50 6.49
N ILE A 40 6.11 1.64 5.95
CA ILE A 40 6.06 1.30 4.53
C ILE A 40 4.84 0.42 4.30
N ALA A 41 4.01 0.77 3.32
CA ALA A 41 2.80 0.04 3.00
C ALA A 41 2.97 -0.80 1.72
N GLY A 42 2.33 -1.95 1.67
CA GLY A 42 2.34 -2.83 0.52
C GLY A 42 1.44 -4.04 0.69
N VAL A 43 1.22 -4.75 -0.40
CA VAL A 43 0.51 -6.03 -0.43
C VAL A 43 1.54 -7.15 -0.55
N PRO A 44 1.61 -8.10 0.40
CA PRO A 44 2.51 -9.22 0.30
C PRO A 44 2.18 -10.10 -0.90
N ALA A 45 3.20 -10.69 -1.49
CA ALA A 45 3.02 -11.63 -2.59
C ALA A 45 2.07 -12.78 -2.20
N GLY A 46 1.12 -13.11 -3.08
CA GLY A 46 0.13 -14.16 -2.88
C GLY A 46 -0.97 -13.82 -1.86
N THR A 47 -1.16 -12.54 -1.52
CA THR A 47 -2.22 -12.14 -0.60
C THR A 47 -3.18 -11.09 -1.19
N GLY A 48 -2.87 -10.58 -2.36
CA GLY A 48 -3.64 -9.52 -3.01
C GLY A 48 -4.71 -9.99 -3.97
N ASP A 49 -4.92 -11.28 -4.11
CA ASP A 49 -5.89 -11.86 -5.05
C ASP A 49 -6.72 -12.97 -4.39
N ILE A 50 -7.91 -13.20 -4.91
CA ILE A 50 -8.83 -14.27 -4.50
C ILE A 50 -9.56 -14.84 -5.69
N THR A 51 -9.80 -16.14 -5.65
CA THR A 51 -10.68 -16.83 -6.59
C THR A 51 -11.87 -17.43 -5.83
N LEU A 52 -13.07 -17.04 -6.23
CA LEU A 52 -14.32 -17.62 -5.73
C LEU A 52 -14.83 -18.66 -6.69
N PHE A 53 -15.34 -19.76 -6.16
CA PHE A 53 -15.88 -20.88 -6.91
C PHE A 53 -17.39 -21.03 -6.70
N ASP A 54 -18.07 -21.51 -7.71
CA ASP A 54 -19.46 -21.94 -7.62
C ASP A 54 -19.57 -23.39 -8.15
N PRO A 55 -19.90 -24.39 -7.28
CA PRO A 55 -20.22 -24.26 -5.86
C PRO A 55 -18.98 -23.94 -4.99
N PRO A 56 -19.20 -23.30 -3.81
CA PRO A 56 -18.12 -23.00 -2.88
C PRO A 56 -17.32 -24.26 -2.48
N GLY A 57 -15.99 -24.10 -2.39
CA GLY A 57 -15.08 -25.21 -2.05
C GLY A 57 -14.67 -26.08 -3.23
N SER A 58 -15.16 -25.81 -4.43
CA SER A 58 -14.63 -26.44 -5.66
C SER A 58 -13.17 -26.04 -5.88
N THR A 59 -12.39 -26.93 -6.49
CA THR A 59 -11.02 -26.68 -6.97
C THR A 59 -10.94 -26.78 -8.49
N ASP A 60 -12.06 -27.04 -9.16
CA ASP A 60 -12.13 -27.14 -10.60
C ASP A 60 -12.06 -25.74 -11.23
N SER A 61 -11.16 -25.57 -12.18
CA SER A 61 -11.02 -24.31 -12.94
C SER A 61 -12.29 -23.94 -13.73
N THR A 62 -13.12 -24.91 -14.06
CA THR A 62 -14.43 -24.70 -14.72
C THR A 62 -15.48 -24.13 -13.77
N ALA A 63 -15.29 -24.27 -12.46
CA ALA A 63 -16.17 -23.76 -11.42
C ALA A 63 -15.76 -22.38 -10.90
N ILE A 64 -14.76 -21.72 -11.50
CA ILE A 64 -14.40 -20.34 -11.14
C ILE A 64 -15.60 -19.44 -11.44
N ASP A 65 -16.06 -18.73 -10.42
CA ASP A 65 -17.15 -17.77 -10.50
C ASP A 65 -16.63 -16.33 -10.63
N VAL A 66 -15.82 -15.89 -9.68
CA VAL A 66 -15.22 -14.55 -9.66
C VAL A 66 -13.76 -14.64 -9.28
N THR A 67 -12.92 -13.92 -10.00
CA THR A 67 -11.56 -13.57 -9.55
C THR A 67 -11.52 -12.12 -9.16
N ALA A 68 -10.79 -11.79 -8.11
CA ALA A 68 -10.59 -10.39 -7.72
C ALA A 68 -9.16 -10.16 -7.27
N ALA A 69 -8.67 -8.93 -7.50
CA ALA A 69 -7.32 -8.52 -7.13
C ALA A 69 -7.30 -7.10 -6.59
N ILE A 70 -6.37 -6.85 -5.66
CA ILE A 70 -6.05 -5.53 -5.14
C ILE A 70 -5.07 -4.84 -6.08
N THR A 71 -5.38 -3.60 -6.45
CA THR A 71 -4.57 -2.76 -7.33
C THR A 71 -4.48 -1.34 -6.77
N ASP A 72 -3.59 -0.53 -7.34
CA ASP A 72 -3.48 0.91 -7.08
C ASP A 72 -3.38 1.26 -5.58
N VAL A 73 -2.51 0.53 -4.87
CA VAL A 73 -2.30 0.73 -3.43
C VAL A 73 -1.52 2.00 -3.18
N ARG A 74 -2.07 2.88 -2.34
CA ARG A 74 -1.44 4.11 -1.87
C ARG A 74 -1.57 4.19 -0.36
N ALA A 75 -0.54 4.69 0.29
CA ALA A 75 -0.58 4.91 1.73
C ALA A 75 -0.21 6.35 2.06
N THR A 76 -0.88 6.86 3.06
CA THR A 76 -0.55 8.10 3.75
C THR A 76 -0.47 7.83 5.23
N CYS A 77 0.27 8.67 5.97
CA CYS A 77 0.30 8.53 7.40
C CYS A 77 0.29 9.91 8.07
N GLN A 78 -0.27 9.94 9.27
CA GLN A 78 -0.35 11.13 10.09
C GLN A 78 0.19 10.84 11.48
N ASP A 79 0.93 11.81 11.99
CA ASP A 79 1.36 11.86 13.38
C ASP A 79 0.17 12.31 14.23
N ALA A 80 -0.18 11.53 15.24
CA ALA A 80 -1.26 11.81 16.18
C ALA A 80 -0.75 11.78 17.63
N GLY A 81 0.39 12.41 17.89
CA GLY A 81 1.02 12.48 19.20
C GLY A 81 1.66 11.15 19.62
N SER A 82 1.08 10.44 20.56
CA SER A 82 1.52 9.10 20.96
C SER A 82 1.29 8.02 19.89
N ASP A 83 0.48 8.33 18.87
CA ASP A 83 0.06 7.38 17.84
C ASP A 83 0.52 7.81 16.46
N VAL A 84 0.58 6.84 15.56
CA VAL A 84 0.66 7.02 14.11
C VAL A 84 -0.59 6.42 13.49
N ILE A 85 -1.28 7.20 12.65
CA ILE A 85 -2.42 6.73 11.88
C ILE A 85 -1.93 6.50 10.46
N SER A 86 -1.92 5.25 10.03
CA SER A 86 -1.64 4.86 8.64
C SER A 86 -2.95 4.65 7.91
N THR A 87 -3.15 5.37 6.81
CA THR A 87 -4.34 5.25 5.96
C THR A 87 -3.92 4.70 4.61
N MET A 88 -4.57 3.64 4.18
CA MET A 88 -4.35 3.00 2.91
C MET A 88 -5.58 3.16 2.03
N THR A 89 -5.34 3.49 0.77
CA THR A 89 -6.36 3.50 -0.28
C THR A 89 -5.94 2.51 -1.36
N PHE A 90 -6.86 1.66 -1.78
CA PHE A 90 -6.62 0.68 -2.82
C PHE A 90 -7.90 0.43 -3.63
N THR A 91 -7.74 -0.12 -4.80
CA THR A 91 -8.85 -0.54 -5.66
C THR A 91 -8.91 -2.06 -5.68
N VAL A 92 -10.09 -2.63 -5.48
CA VAL A 92 -10.37 -4.04 -5.73
C VAL A 92 -11.02 -4.12 -7.09
N VAL A 93 -10.41 -4.85 -8.01
CA VAL A 93 -10.99 -5.16 -9.34
C VAL A 93 -11.45 -6.60 -9.33
N GLY A 94 -12.65 -6.84 -9.84
CA GLY A 94 -13.25 -8.17 -9.96
C GLY A 94 -13.62 -8.49 -11.40
N LEU A 95 -13.45 -9.75 -11.75
CA LEU A 95 -13.85 -10.33 -13.04
C LEU A 95 -14.71 -11.55 -12.77
N ARG A 96 -15.97 -11.55 -13.22
CA ARG A 96 -16.82 -12.75 -13.23
C ARG A 96 -16.67 -13.50 -14.53
N ARG A 97 -16.82 -14.84 -14.45
CA ARG A 97 -16.60 -15.75 -15.58
C ARG A 97 -17.48 -15.45 -16.79
N ALA A 98 -18.74 -15.08 -16.58
CA ALA A 98 -19.70 -14.87 -17.66
C ALA A 98 -20.62 -13.66 -17.35
N PRO A 99 -21.13 -12.99 -18.39
CA PRO A 99 -22.20 -12.02 -18.23
C PRO A 99 -23.43 -12.65 -17.56
N GLY A 100 -24.19 -11.86 -16.80
CA GLY A 100 -25.39 -12.34 -16.11
C GLY A 100 -26.19 -11.19 -15.52
N PRO A 101 -27.18 -11.46 -14.67
CA PRO A 101 -27.93 -10.41 -13.99
C PRO A 101 -27.04 -9.56 -13.10
N ALA A 102 -27.52 -8.38 -12.71
CA ALA A 102 -26.84 -7.54 -11.73
C ALA A 102 -26.63 -8.33 -10.43
N ARG A 103 -25.42 -8.24 -9.86
CA ARG A 103 -25.04 -9.00 -8.68
C ARG A 103 -24.01 -8.25 -7.84
N GLN A 104 -24.14 -8.37 -6.53
CA GLN A 104 -23.18 -7.89 -5.57
C GLN A 104 -22.31 -9.03 -5.04
N VAL A 105 -20.99 -8.80 -4.95
CA VAL A 105 -20.03 -9.72 -4.35
C VAL A 105 -19.30 -8.99 -3.23
N VAL A 106 -19.35 -9.53 -2.03
CA VAL A 106 -18.72 -8.97 -0.83
C VAL A 106 -17.45 -9.75 -0.55
N LEU A 107 -16.31 -9.04 -0.53
CA LEU A 107 -14.99 -9.61 -0.29
C LEU A 107 -14.45 -9.08 1.03
N PRO A 108 -14.24 -9.93 2.03
CA PRO A 108 -13.58 -9.50 3.26
C PRO A 108 -12.09 -9.22 3.00
N TYR A 109 -11.58 -8.18 3.63
CA TYR A 109 -10.15 -7.85 3.65
C TYR A 109 -9.69 -7.54 5.06
N PHE A 110 -8.39 -7.55 5.29
CA PHE A 110 -7.81 -7.04 6.51
C PHE A 110 -6.61 -6.12 6.21
N ASP A 111 -6.42 -5.16 7.10
CA ASP A 111 -5.28 -4.26 7.16
C ASP A 111 -4.52 -4.52 8.45
N VAL A 112 -3.21 -4.68 8.38
CA VAL A 112 -2.38 -4.96 9.55
C VAL A 112 -1.17 -4.04 9.58
N ALA A 113 -0.84 -3.55 10.76
CA ALA A 113 0.44 -2.94 11.06
C ALA A 113 1.35 -3.98 11.71
N LEU A 114 2.52 -4.17 11.12
CA LEU A 114 3.53 -5.10 11.62
C LEU A 114 4.69 -4.33 12.23
N ARG A 115 5.16 -4.78 13.39
CA ARG A 115 6.41 -4.37 14.01
C ARG A 115 7.51 -5.36 13.63
N GLY A 116 8.66 -4.82 13.22
CA GLY A 116 9.79 -5.67 12.81
C GLY A 116 9.50 -6.59 11.63
N GLY A 117 8.37 -6.40 10.94
CA GLY A 117 7.96 -7.19 9.77
C GLY A 117 7.23 -8.50 10.09
N THR A 118 7.08 -8.88 11.35
CA THR A 118 6.50 -10.17 11.76
C THR A 118 5.46 -10.06 12.88
N GLU A 119 5.63 -9.15 13.82
CA GLU A 119 4.71 -8.99 14.95
C GLU A 119 3.52 -8.12 14.55
N VAL A 120 2.30 -8.62 14.76
CA VAL A 120 1.07 -7.84 14.53
C VAL A 120 0.88 -6.84 15.66
N ALA A 121 1.09 -5.55 15.36
CA ALA A 121 0.87 -4.45 16.29
C ALA A 121 -0.58 -3.98 16.29
N ALA A 122 -1.24 -4.00 15.13
CA ALA A 122 -2.65 -3.67 15.00
C ALA A 122 -3.24 -4.37 13.77
N LYS A 123 -4.53 -4.70 13.82
CA LYS A 123 -5.26 -5.33 12.72
C LYS A 123 -6.67 -4.78 12.65
N GLN A 124 -7.12 -4.48 11.44
CA GLN A 124 -8.50 -4.16 11.14
C GLN A 124 -9.03 -5.06 10.03
N VAL A 125 -10.33 -5.34 10.06
CA VAL A 125 -11.03 -6.14 9.06
C VAL A 125 -12.14 -5.27 8.47
N GLY A 126 -12.27 -5.33 7.14
CA GLY A 126 -13.30 -4.61 6.40
C GLY A 126 -13.87 -5.44 5.27
N GLN A 127 -14.74 -4.83 4.48
CA GLN A 127 -15.39 -5.46 3.33
C GLN A 127 -15.29 -4.56 2.11
N ALA A 128 -14.86 -5.12 0.99
CA ALA A 128 -14.95 -4.51 -0.33
C ALA A 128 -16.17 -5.06 -1.04
N VAL A 129 -17.00 -4.18 -1.59
CA VAL A 129 -18.26 -4.55 -2.24
C VAL A 129 -18.13 -4.30 -3.73
N LEU A 130 -18.11 -5.37 -4.52
CA LEU A 130 -18.10 -5.33 -5.97
C LEU A 130 -19.53 -5.40 -6.51
N ASN A 131 -19.94 -4.39 -7.27
CA ASN A 131 -21.25 -4.33 -7.89
C ASN A 131 -21.11 -4.61 -9.39
N PHE A 132 -21.46 -5.81 -9.83
CA PHE A 132 -21.53 -6.15 -11.24
C PHE A 132 -22.88 -5.71 -11.81
N ALA A 133 -22.86 -4.82 -12.80
CA ALA A 133 -24.08 -4.46 -13.51
C ALA A 133 -24.58 -5.62 -14.39
N ALA A 134 -25.84 -5.58 -14.80
CA ALA A 134 -26.38 -6.59 -15.70
C ALA A 134 -25.61 -6.57 -17.03
N GLY A 135 -25.15 -7.73 -17.46
CA GLY A 135 -24.36 -7.89 -18.68
C GLY A 135 -22.86 -7.64 -18.52
N ASP A 136 -22.41 -6.95 -17.47
CA ASP A 136 -20.99 -6.65 -17.27
C ASP A 136 -20.27 -7.83 -16.62
N VAL A 137 -19.04 -8.09 -17.05
CA VAL A 137 -18.14 -9.08 -16.43
C VAL A 137 -17.13 -8.44 -15.48
N HIS A 138 -16.99 -7.11 -15.48
CA HIS A 138 -16.05 -6.36 -14.65
C HIS A 138 -16.78 -5.57 -13.57
N ALA A 139 -16.20 -5.51 -12.39
CA ALA A 139 -16.59 -4.60 -11.33
C ALA A 139 -15.34 -4.09 -10.60
N TRP A 140 -15.46 -2.92 -9.97
CA TRP A 140 -14.38 -2.40 -9.13
C TRP A 140 -14.96 -1.64 -7.93
N ALA A 141 -14.17 -1.58 -6.87
CA ALA A 141 -14.48 -0.82 -5.68
C ALA A 141 -13.23 -0.14 -5.15
N ARG A 142 -13.32 1.14 -4.82
CA ARG A 142 -12.25 1.84 -4.08
C ARG A 142 -12.49 1.68 -2.59
N VAL A 143 -11.45 1.29 -1.88
CA VAL A 143 -11.49 1.03 -0.44
C VAL A 143 -10.48 1.94 0.24
N GLN A 144 -10.86 2.46 1.40
CA GLN A 144 -9.97 3.15 2.32
C GLN A 144 -9.98 2.42 3.66
N ALA A 145 -8.81 2.05 4.14
CA ALA A 145 -8.61 1.43 5.44
C ALA A 145 -7.63 2.27 6.26
N SER A 146 -7.80 2.31 7.58
CA SER A 146 -6.89 3.04 8.47
C SER A 146 -6.58 2.21 9.68
N VAL A 147 -5.31 2.14 10.03
CA VAL A 147 -4.83 1.46 11.23
C VAL A 147 -4.09 2.45 12.12
N ARG A 148 -4.37 2.41 13.42
CA ARG A 148 -3.70 3.21 14.44
C ARG A 148 -2.70 2.36 15.20
N VAL A 149 -1.47 2.85 15.34
CA VAL A 149 -0.39 2.18 16.06
C VAL A 149 0.16 3.14 17.12
N ASN A 150 0.20 2.69 18.37
CA ASN A 150 0.78 3.45 19.46
C ASN A 150 2.31 3.38 19.39
N ARG A 151 2.98 4.53 19.53
CA ARG A 151 4.44 4.66 19.50
C ARG A 151 5.11 4.16 20.77
N GLU A 152 4.45 4.31 21.92
CA GLU A 152 5.04 3.97 23.23
C GLU A 152 5.26 2.47 23.39
N ILE A 153 4.45 1.66 22.72
CA ILE A 153 4.67 0.21 22.64
C ILE A 153 5.93 -0.12 21.83
N GLY A 154 6.54 0.88 21.19
CA GLY A 154 7.71 0.79 20.32
C GLY A 154 8.98 1.47 20.84
N LEU A 155 9.17 1.66 22.16
CA LEU A 155 10.32 2.34 22.78
C LEU A 155 11.70 1.70 22.51
N PHE A 156 11.82 0.82 21.54
CA PHE A 156 13.10 0.46 20.98
C PHE A 156 13.27 1.19 19.64
N SER A 157 14.08 2.21 19.64
CA SER A 157 14.44 3.13 18.55
C SER A 157 14.78 2.43 17.21
N ASP A 158 15.10 1.15 17.25
CA ASP A 158 15.40 0.33 16.07
C ASP A 158 14.17 -0.37 15.45
N ALA A 159 13.07 -0.53 16.19
CA ALA A 159 11.89 -1.24 15.73
C ALA A 159 11.03 -0.42 14.75
N ILE A 160 11.01 0.91 14.90
CA ILE A 160 10.22 1.81 14.04
C ILE A 160 10.76 1.81 12.60
N SER A 161 12.07 1.67 12.43
CA SER A 161 12.72 1.60 11.10
C SER A 161 12.31 0.36 10.28
N ARG A 162 11.68 -0.63 10.90
CA ARG A 162 11.26 -1.88 10.27
C ARG A 162 9.75 -2.12 10.37
N SER A 163 8.98 -1.13 10.84
CA SER A 163 7.52 -1.24 10.82
C SER A 163 7.04 -1.21 9.37
N ARG A 164 6.49 -2.31 8.91
CA ARG A 164 5.83 -2.41 7.61
C ARG A 164 4.34 -2.52 7.86
N THR A 165 3.59 -1.56 7.36
CA THR A 165 2.15 -1.76 7.21
C THR A 165 1.96 -2.67 6.01
N VAL A 166 1.52 -3.87 6.27
CA VAL A 166 1.18 -4.83 5.23
C VAL A 166 -0.31 -4.72 5.02
N CYS A 167 -0.70 -4.25 3.85
CA CYS A 167 -2.09 -4.20 3.44
C CYS A 167 -2.55 -5.52 2.87
N CYS A 168 -3.77 -5.84 3.25
CA CYS A 168 -4.82 -6.46 2.46
C CYS A 168 -4.55 -7.88 1.97
N ARG A 169 -5.03 -8.82 2.75
CA ARG A 169 -5.40 -10.13 2.25
C ARG A 169 -6.92 -10.14 2.06
N ILE A 170 -7.36 -10.49 0.86
CA ILE A 170 -8.74 -10.94 0.63
C ILE A 170 -8.78 -12.38 1.13
N VAL A 171 -9.71 -12.68 2.02
CA VAL A 171 -9.85 -14.01 2.65
C VAL A 171 -11.11 -14.67 2.14
#